data_38bce74a15996280859d83e512163fab
#
_entry.id   38bce74a15996280859d83e512163fab
#
_cell.length_a   1.000
_cell.length_b   1.000
_cell.length_c   1.000
_cell.angle_alpha   90.00
_cell.angle_beta   90.00
_cell.angle_gamma   90.00
#
_symmetry.space_group_name_H-M   'P 1'
#
loop_
_entity.id
_entity.type
_entity.pdbx_description
1 polymer ?
#
loop_
_entity_poly.entity_id
_entity_poly.type
_entity_poly.pdbx_seq_one_letter_code
_entity_poly.pdbx_strand_id
1 'polypeptide(L)'
;MKKGLFITLICLWVGIGTAAAQTLVVYYSFTNHCREITTSLRQQMSADVLEITPAVDTVDYAADSYNVGKELIVAIRENPNSASSYPEIKPVNVRLAKYKRIIIVTPLWWNNMAAIMQTFLFNYGSQMAGKEIGLIVSSHSSVIDPVVEDAHRLIPDGRFYSQSLWINNSNHARRDMLFTDWLQVINRESGIRTYNKQRNAPKGIYNLNGQQLPQAPEHGIYIEDGVKKVKIYN
;
A
#
# COMPACT_ATOMS: atom_id res chain seq x y z
N MET A 1 43.40 -9.94 -52.08
CA MET A 1 42.16 -10.45 -51.45
C MET A 1 42.05 -9.85 -50.04
N LYS A 2 41.24 -8.83 -49.86
CA LYS A 2 41.02 -8.19 -48.53
C LYS A 2 39.80 -8.84 -47.88
N LYS A 3 39.99 -9.53 -46.75
CA LYS A 3 38.90 -10.11 -45.96
C LYS A 3 38.30 -9.01 -45.08
N GLY A 4 37.08 -8.61 -45.40
CA GLY A 4 36.31 -7.67 -44.56
C GLY A 4 35.79 -8.40 -43.32
N LEU A 5 36.11 -7.88 -42.14
CA LEU A 5 35.61 -8.33 -40.85
C LEU A 5 34.25 -7.65 -40.60
N PHE A 6 33.15 -8.40 -40.67
CA PHE A 6 31.81 -7.93 -40.26
C PHE A 6 31.72 -8.05 -38.76
N ILE A 7 31.74 -6.92 -38.04
CA ILE A 7 31.41 -6.84 -36.61
C ILE A 7 29.90 -6.69 -36.47
N THR A 8 29.23 -7.76 -36.09
CA THR A 8 27.79 -7.72 -35.78
C THR A 8 27.61 -7.09 -34.40
N LEU A 9 27.14 -5.85 -34.38
CA LEU A 9 26.79 -5.14 -33.13
C LEU A 9 25.49 -5.72 -32.58
N ILE A 10 25.58 -6.59 -31.57
CA ILE A 10 24.41 -7.08 -30.83
C ILE A 10 23.98 -5.97 -29.86
N CYS A 11 22.95 -5.21 -30.25
CA CYS A 11 22.26 -4.30 -29.33
C CYS A 11 21.50 -5.12 -28.28
N LEU A 12 22.07 -5.27 -27.08
CA LEU A 12 21.33 -5.73 -25.92
C LEU A 12 20.27 -4.67 -25.58
N TRP A 13 19.05 -4.93 -25.97
CA TRP A 13 17.89 -4.21 -25.44
C TRP A 13 17.73 -4.61 -23.97
N VAL A 14 18.33 -3.86 -23.06
CA VAL A 14 17.96 -3.89 -21.65
C VAL A 14 16.57 -3.25 -21.57
N GLY A 15 15.53 -4.07 -21.61
CA GLY A 15 14.18 -3.65 -21.33
C GLY A 15 14.17 -3.07 -19.92
N ILE A 16 14.02 -1.74 -19.81
CA ILE A 16 13.68 -1.07 -18.55
C ILE A 16 12.23 -1.49 -18.26
N GLY A 17 12.07 -2.70 -17.74
CA GLY A 17 10.81 -3.13 -17.18
C GLY A 17 10.50 -2.17 -16.02
N THR A 18 9.42 -1.40 -16.13
CA THR A 18 8.85 -0.71 -14.98
C THR A 18 8.60 -1.78 -13.91
N ALA A 19 9.38 -1.75 -12.84
CA ALA A 19 9.18 -2.67 -11.74
C ALA A 19 7.72 -2.49 -11.27
N ALA A 20 6.88 -3.49 -11.54
CA ALA A 20 5.50 -3.48 -11.09
C ALA A 20 5.49 -3.26 -9.58
N ALA A 21 4.60 -2.42 -9.08
CA ALA A 21 4.49 -2.18 -7.65
C ALA A 21 4.32 -3.52 -6.93
N GLN A 22 5.24 -3.86 -6.03
CA GLN A 22 5.18 -5.10 -5.26
C GLN A 22 4.12 -5.02 -4.15
N THR A 23 3.48 -3.88 -4.00
CA THR A 23 2.47 -3.58 -2.98
C THR A 23 1.13 -3.31 -3.64
N LEU A 24 0.08 -3.90 -3.09
CA LEU A 24 -1.32 -3.60 -3.38
C LEU A 24 -1.95 -2.95 -2.15
N VAL A 25 -2.62 -1.83 -2.31
CA VAL A 25 -3.53 -1.27 -1.31
C VAL A 25 -4.95 -1.63 -1.70
N VAL A 26 -5.62 -2.40 -0.86
CA VAL A 26 -7.03 -2.76 -1.02
C VAL A 26 -7.83 -1.95 -0.02
N TYR A 27 -8.86 -1.25 -0.47
CA TYR A 27 -9.68 -0.48 0.45
C TYR A 27 -11.18 -0.58 0.15
N TYR A 28 -11.97 -0.39 1.21
CA TYR A 28 -13.39 -0.08 1.14
C TYR A 28 -13.65 1.26 1.85
N SER A 29 -14.52 2.08 1.28
CA SER A 29 -14.86 3.37 1.87
C SER A 29 -16.35 3.64 1.78
N PHE A 30 -17.02 3.84 2.93
CA PHE A 30 -18.43 4.23 3.00
C PHE A 30 -18.60 5.76 3.03
N THR A 31 -17.90 6.42 3.95
CA THR A 31 -17.98 7.87 4.19
C THR A 31 -16.82 8.67 3.59
N ASN A 32 -16.14 8.11 2.61
CA ASN A 32 -14.97 8.66 1.92
C ASN A 32 -13.65 8.69 2.74
N HIS A 33 -13.65 8.50 4.04
CA HIS A 33 -12.44 8.57 4.88
C HIS A 33 -11.35 7.56 4.44
N CYS A 34 -11.71 6.29 4.19
CA CYS A 34 -10.72 5.30 3.74
C CYS A 34 -10.18 5.60 2.33
N ARG A 35 -10.95 6.23 1.46
CA ARG A 35 -10.46 6.72 0.16
C ARG A 35 -9.42 7.83 0.33
N GLU A 36 -9.68 8.79 1.22
CA GLU A 36 -8.72 9.86 1.54
C GLU A 36 -7.45 9.31 2.18
N ILE A 37 -7.56 8.36 3.12
CA ILE A 37 -6.44 7.63 3.73
C ILE A 37 -5.60 6.95 2.63
N THR A 38 -6.24 6.22 1.71
CA THR A 38 -5.56 5.54 0.62
C THR A 38 -4.88 6.52 -0.33
N THR A 39 -5.52 7.63 -0.65
CA THR A 39 -4.96 8.68 -1.51
C THR A 39 -3.70 9.30 -0.90
N SER A 40 -3.75 9.66 0.39
CA SER A 40 -2.61 10.17 1.14
C SER A 40 -1.48 9.15 1.25
N LEU A 41 -1.78 7.89 1.55
CA LEU A 41 -0.80 6.81 1.66
C LEU A 41 -0.02 6.62 0.34
N ARG A 42 -0.70 6.68 -0.81
CA ARG A 42 -0.08 6.57 -2.13
C ARG A 42 0.92 7.67 -2.46
N GLN A 43 0.82 8.82 -1.83
CA GLN A 43 1.81 9.89 -2.00
C GLN A 43 3.15 9.54 -1.34
N GLN A 44 3.15 8.61 -0.39
CA GLN A 44 4.33 8.22 0.38
C GLN A 44 4.93 6.88 -0.04
N MET A 45 4.19 6.07 -0.84
CA MET A 45 4.67 4.78 -1.31
C MET A 45 4.14 4.44 -2.71
N SER A 46 4.93 3.71 -3.48
CA SER A 46 4.47 3.14 -4.75
C SER A 46 3.61 1.90 -4.48
N ALA A 47 2.34 1.95 -4.89
CA ALA A 47 1.41 0.84 -4.75
C ALA A 47 0.34 0.88 -5.85
N ASP A 48 -0.08 -0.29 -6.31
CA ASP A 48 -1.35 -0.44 -7.03
C ASP A 48 -2.50 -0.30 -6.03
N VAL A 49 -3.66 0.12 -6.51
CA VAL A 49 -4.84 0.32 -5.65
C VAL A 49 -6.04 -0.41 -6.20
N LEU A 50 -6.77 -1.04 -5.29
CA LEU A 50 -8.03 -1.72 -5.55
C LEU A 50 -9.10 -1.22 -4.58
N GLU A 51 -10.14 -0.61 -5.11
CA GLU A 51 -11.35 -0.29 -4.35
C GLU A 51 -12.32 -1.47 -4.38
N ILE A 52 -12.80 -1.87 -3.21
CA ILE A 52 -13.88 -2.85 -3.09
C ILE A 52 -15.20 -2.10 -3.03
N THR A 53 -16.14 -2.49 -3.88
CA THR A 53 -17.45 -1.86 -3.95
C THR A 53 -18.55 -2.91 -3.77
N PRO A 54 -19.67 -2.58 -3.08
CA PRO A 54 -20.83 -3.43 -3.02
C PRO A 54 -21.36 -3.77 -4.41
N ALA A 55 -21.99 -4.92 -4.57
CA ALA A 55 -22.64 -5.29 -5.83
C ALA A 55 -23.76 -4.32 -6.19
N VAL A 56 -24.48 -3.82 -5.18
CA VAL A 56 -25.55 -2.83 -5.33
C VAL A 56 -25.06 -1.49 -4.78
N ASP A 57 -24.91 -0.50 -5.64
CA ASP A 57 -24.38 0.82 -5.29
C ASP A 57 -25.35 1.70 -4.48
N THR A 58 -26.64 1.36 -4.47
CA THR A 58 -27.72 2.17 -3.86
C THR A 58 -28.01 1.77 -2.41
N VAL A 59 -27.29 0.79 -1.85
CA VAL A 59 -27.52 0.39 -0.46
C VAL A 59 -26.99 1.46 0.49
N ASP A 60 -27.90 2.06 1.24
CA ASP A 60 -27.53 2.94 2.35
C ASP A 60 -27.34 2.11 3.62
N TYR A 61 -26.09 1.83 3.95
CA TYR A 61 -25.73 1.08 5.17
C TYR A 61 -25.98 1.86 6.46
N ALA A 62 -26.22 3.19 6.37
CA ALA A 62 -26.63 4.02 7.50
C ALA A 62 -28.16 4.09 7.67
N ALA A 63 -28.94 3.54 6.73
CA ALA A 63 -30.37 3.52 6.82
C ALA A 63 -30.87 2.80 8.09
N ASP A 64 -32.07 3.17 8.53
CA ASP A 64 -32.69 2.66 9.75
C ASP A 64 -31.75 2.78 10.97
N SER A 65 -31.23 3.99 11.19
CA SER A 65 -30.31 4.25 12.31
C SER A 65 -29.09 3.29 12.31
N TYR A 66 -28.53 3.02 11.14
CA TYR A 66 -27.43 2.10 10.86
C TYR A 66 -27.76 0.60 11.01
N ASN A 67 -29.01 0.21 11.21
CA ASN A 67 -29.38 -1.20 11.34
C ASN A 67 -29.03 -2.01 10.09
N VAL A 68 -29.17 -1.46 8.88
CA VAL A 68 -28.82 -2.17 7.64
C VAL A 68 -27.37 -2.68 7.66
N GLY A 69 -26.42 -1.83 8.02
CA GLY A 69 -25.02 -2.25 8.14
C GLY A 69 -24.77 -3.18 9.33
N LYS A 70 -25.50 -2.97 10.46
CA LYS A 70 -25.40 -3.81 11.66
C LYS A 70 -25.83 -5.24 11.40
N GLU A 71 -26.95 -5.44 10.70
CA GLU A 71 -27.46 -6.77 10.37
C GLU A 71 -26.47 -7.60 9.57
N LEU A 72 -25.72 -6.98 8.63
CA LEU A 72 -24.65 -7.66 7.92
C LEU A 72 -23.54 -8.15 8.84
N ILE A 73 -23.13 -7.32 9.81
CA ILE A 73 -22.11 -7.71 10.79
C ILE A 73 -22.62 -8.86 11.68
N VAL A 74 -23.88 -8.79 12.12
CA VAL A 74 -24.51 -9.85 12.92
C VAL A 74 -24.55 -11.17 12.14
N ALA A 75 -24.99 -11.16 10.88
CA ALA A 75 -25.03 -12.34 10.03
C ALA A 75 -23.65 -13.01 9.87
N ILE A 76 -22.61 -12.22 9.64
CA ILE A 76 -21.23 -12.73 9.54
C ILE A 76 -20.76 -13.33 10.87
N ARG A 77 -21.05 -12.68 12.01
CA ARG A 77 -20.64 -13.16 13.33
C ARG A 77 -21.33 -14.47 13.71
N GLU A 78 -22.61 -14.62 13.38
CA GLU A 78 -23.37 -15.84 13.66
C GLU A 78 -22.93 -17.01 12.79
N ASN A 79 -22.59 -16.76 11.51
CA ASN A 79 -22.23 -17.80 10.56
C ASN A 79 -20.99 -17.40 9.72
N PRO A 80 -19.79 -17.27 10.34
CA PRO A 80 -18.60 -16.71 9.70
C PRO A 80 -18.01 -17.57 8.57
N ASN A 81 -18.43 -18.83 8.48
CA ASN A 81 -17.97 -19.77 7.44
C ASN A 81 -18.99 -19.96 6.31
N SER A 82 -20.15 -19.31 6.37
CA SER A 82 -21.18 -19.39 5.34
C SER A 82 -21.07 -18.23 4.36
N ALA A 83 -20.89 -18.52 3.08
CA ALA A 83 -20.85 -17.50 2.03
C ALA A 83 -22.12 -16.62 1.99
N SER A 84 -23.28 -17.17 2.38
CA SER A 84 -24.55 -16.43 2.42
C SER A 84 -24.60 -15.35 3.51
N SER A 85 -23.68 -15.37 4.47
CA SER A 85 -23.59 -14.33 5.53
C SER A 85 -22.87 -13.07 5.05
N TYR A 86 -22.17 -13.15 3.93
CA TYR A 86 -21.38 -12.06 3.39
C TYR A 86 -22.14 -11.33 2.28
N PRO A 87 -22.27 -9.99 2.34
CA PRO A 87 -22.90 -9.22 1.28
C PRO A 87 -22.15 -9.35 -0.03
N GLU A 88 -22.86 -9.31 -1.16
CA GLU A 88 -22.22 -9.37 -2.45
C GLU A 88 -21.38 -8.13 -2.76
N ILE A 89 -20.25 -8.33 -3.43
CA ILE A 89 -19.39 -7.28 -3.96
C ILE A 89 -19.30 -7.36 -5.48
N LYS A 90 -18.97 -6.25 -6.13
CA LYS A 90 -18.70 -6.26 -7.57
C LYS A 90 -17.53 -7.20 -7.88
N PRO A 91 -17.54 -7.86 -9.05
CA PRO A 91 -16.44 -8.73 -9.46
C PRO A 91 -15.09 -8.03 -9.38
N VAL A 92 -14.13 -8.69 -8.77
CA VAL A 92 -12.77 -8.16 -8.57
C VAL A 92 -11.83 -8.79 -9.59
N ASN A 93 -11.22 -7.97 -10.44
CA ASN A 93 -10.21 -8.42 -11.40
C ASN A 93 -8.83 -8.06 -10.91
N VAL A 94 -8.28 -8.83 -9.97
CA VAL A 94 -6.95 -8.65 -9.43
C VAL A 94 -6.17 -9.96 -9.42
N ARG A 95 -4.91 -9.92 -9.86
CA ARG A 95 -3.98 -11.04 -9.74
C ARG A 95 -3.12 -10.86 -8.48
N LEU A 96 -3.60 -11.36 -7.33
CA LEU A 96 -2.91 -11.22 -6.04
C LEU A 96 -1.49 -11.81 -6.04
N ALA A 97 -1.22 -12.82 -6.87
CA ALA A 97 0.11 -13.43 -6.99
C ALA A 97 1.22 -12.44 -7.38
N LYS A 98 0.90 -11.30 -8.00
CA LYS A 98 1.88 -10.28 -8.36
C LYS A 98 2.47 -9.54 -7.15
N TYR A 99 1.76 -9.54 -6.02
CA TYR A 99 2.07 -8.67 -4.89
C TYR A 99 2.74 -9.48 -3.79
N LYS A 100 3.79 -8.92 -3.23
CA LYS A 100 4.47 -9.43 -2.04
C LYS A 100 3.80 -8.90 -0.77
N ARG A 101 3.34 -7.64 -0.83
CA ARG A 101 2.70 -6.92 0.27
C ARG A 101 1.29 -6.51 -0.11
N ILE A 102 0.36 -6.68 0.84
CA ILE A 102 -1.01 -6.19 0.72
C ILE A 102 -1.30 -5.31 1.93
N ILE A 103 -1.75 -4.09 1.69
CA ILE A 103 -2.22 -3.18 2.73
C ILE A 103 -3.73 -3.09 2.62
N ILE A 104 -4.42 -3.41 3.70
CA ILE A 104 -5.88 -3.36 3.80
C ILE A 104 -6.26 -2.08 4.51
N VAL A 105 -7.11 -1.25 3.89
CA VAL A 105 -7.65 -0.03 4.47
C VAL A 105 -9.16 -0.17 4.59
N THR A 106 -9.68 -0.19 5.82
CA THR A 106 -11.09 -0.51 6.08
C THR A 106 -11.68 0.36 7.19
N PRO A 107 -12.97 0.72 7.11
CA PRO A 107 -13.66 1.28 8.25
C PRO A 107 -14.01 0.18 9.25
N LEU A 108 -14.17 0.60 10.52
CA LEU A 108 -14.72 -0.23 11.59
C LEU A 108 -16.25 -0.05 11.63
N TRP A 109 -16.98 -1.17 11.60
CA TRP A 109 -18.43 -1.23 11.76
C TRP A 109 -18.80 -2.13 12.95
N TRP A 110 -19.48 -1.59 13.97
CA TRP A 110 -19.94 -2.35 15.17
C TRP A 110 -18.87 -3.29 15.74
N ASN A 111 -17.72 -2.73 16.03
CA ASN A 111 -16.54 -3.44 16.56
C ASN A 111 -16.05 -4.58 15.65
N ASN A 112 -16.30 -4.51 14.35
CA ASN A 112 -15.80 -5.47 13.37
C ASN A 112 -15.24 -4.73 12.16
N MET A 113 -14.55 -5.45 11.31
CA MET A 113 -14.22 -4.98 9.96
C MET A 113 -15.53 -4.77 9.17
N ALA A 114 -15.58 -3.71 8.35
CA ALA A 114 -16.75 -3.46 7.50
C ALA A 114 -17.11 -4.70 6.66
N ALA A 115 -18.40 -5.07 6.62
CA ALA A 115 -18.87 -6.29 5.97
C ALA A 115 -18.40 -6.45 4.52
N ILE A 116 -18.35 -5.36 3.76
CA ILE A 116 -17.88 -5.35 2.37
C ILE A 116 -16.40 -5.77 2.26
N MET A 117 -15.55 -5.30 3.17
CA MET A 117 -14.15 -5.72 3.21
C MET A 117 -14.03 -7.17 3.70
N GLN A 118 -14.84 -7.60 4.66
CA GLN A 118 -14.88 -8.99 5.09
C GLN A 118 -15.26 -9.92 3.93
N THR A 119 -16.22 -9.53 3.07
CA THR A 119 -16.56 -10.31 1.87
C THR A 119 -15.36 -10.49 0.94
N PHE A 120 -14.62 -9.41 0.68
CA PHE A 120 -13.41 -9.50 -0.13
C PHE A 120 -12.40 -10.48 0.48
N LEU A 121 -12.14 -10.37 1.77
CA LEU A 121 -11.19 -11.25 2.44
C LEU A 121 -11.68 -12.69 2.55
N PHE A 122 -12.98 -12.93 2.73
CA PHE A 122 -13.56 -14.26 2.69
C PHE A 122 -13.33 -14.94 1.33
N ASN A 123 -13.51 -14.21 0.24
CA ASN A 123 -13.36 -14.73 -1.11
C ASN A 123 -11.88 -14.89 -1.55
N TYR A 124 -10.98 -14.03 -1.07
CA TYR A 124 -9.62 -13.93 -1.61
C TYR A 124 -8.52 -14.10 -0.54
N GLY A 125 -8.85 -14.19 0.74
CA GLY A 125 -7.86 -14.24 1.84
C GLY A 125 -6.91 -15.42 1.75
N SER A 126 -7.37 -16.59 1.31
CA SER A 126 -6.53 -17.76 1.09
C SER A 126 -5.41 -17.52 0.05
N GLN A 127 -5.65 -16.65 -0.94
CA GLN A 127 -4.65 -16.25 -1.94
C GLN A 127 -3.60 -15.27 -1.38
N MET A 128 -3.78 -14.83 -0.13
CA MET A 128 -2.85 -13.95 0.57
C MET A 128 -1.89 -14.72 1.48
N ALA A 129 -1.94 -16.06 1.51
CA ALA A 129 -1.05 -16.91 2.28
C ALA A 129 0.43 -16.54 2.02
N GLY A 130 1.21 -16.38 3.11
CA GLY A 130 2.62 -16.03 3.07
C GLY A 130 2.95 -14.60 2.62
N LYS A 131 1.97 -13.77 2.27
CA LYS A 131 2.19 -12.36 1.91
C LYS A 131 2.30 -11.49 3.15
N GLU A 132 3.02 -10.38 3.02
CA GLU A 132 3.12 -9.35 4.04
C GLU A 132 1.80 -8.56 4.09
N ILE A 133 1.15 -8.54 5.26
CA ILE A 133 -0.16 -7.92 5.43
C ILE A 133 -0.04 -6.72 6.37
N GLY A 134 -0.38 -5.54 5.86
CA GLY A 134 -0.55 -4.31 6.63
C GLY A 134 -2.03 -3.99 6.80
N LEU A 135 -2.41 -3.48 7.97
CA LEU A 135 -3.78 -3.10 8.25
C LEU A 135 -3.86 -1.64 8.72
N ILE A 136 -4.70 -0.87 8.05
CA ILE A 136 -5.06 0.50 8.43
C ILE A 136 -6.57 0.53 8.68
N VAL A 137 -6.97 0.90 9.88
CA VAL A 137 -8.37 0.94 10.28
C VAL A 137 -8.81 2.36 10.55
N SER A 138 -9.90 2.77 9.90
CA SER A 138 -10.57 4.04 10.17
C SER A 138 -11.77 3.81 11.10
N SER A 139 -11.79 4.51 12.23
CA SER A 139 -12.94 4.52 13.14
C SER A 139 -13.14 5.91 13.73
N HIS A 140 -14.33 6.16 14.31
CA HIS A 140 -14.56 7.43 15.00
C HIS A 140 -13.72 7.51 16.30
N SER A 141 -13.88 6.56 17.20
CA SER A 141 -13.20 6.51 18.49
C SER A 141 -13.02 5.09 19.05
N SER A 142 -13.57 4.08 18.38
CA SER A 142 -13.50 2.68 18.83
C SER A 142 -12.12 2.09 18.57
N VAL A 143 -11.63 1.31 19.52
CA VAL A 143 -10.40 0.52 19.39
C VAL A 143 -10.51 -0.48 18.24
N ILE A 144 -9.38 -0.84 17.63
CA ILE A 144 -9.34 -1.59 16.38
C ILE A 144 -9.06 -3.07 16.53
N ASP A 145 -8.81 -3.55 17.77
CA ASP A 145 -8.45 -4.95 18.01
C ASP A 145 -9.44 -5.96 17.38
N PRO A 146 -10.77 -5.77 17.45
CA PRO A 146 -11.71 -6.69 16.81
C PRO A 146 -11.59 -6.71 15.28
N VAL A 147 -11.17 -5.60 14.64
CA VAL A 147 -10.92 -5.57 13.20
C VAL A 147 -9.64 -6.32 12.84
N VAL A 148 -8.63 -6.26 13.72
CA VAL A 148 -7.40 -7.05 13.60
C VAL A 148 -7.71 -8.54 13.69
N GLU A 149 -8.56 -8.94 14.65
CA GLU A 149 -9.02 -10.33 14.79
C GLU A 149 -9.77 -10.82 13.54
N ASP A 150 -10.68 -10.00 12.97
CA ASP A 150 -11.35 -10.32 11.71
C ASP A 150 -10.36 -10.53 10.56
N ALA A 151 -9.33 -9.68 10.46
CA ALA A 151 -8.31 -9.81 9.43
C ALA A 151 -7.52 -11.12 9.59
N HIS A 152 -7.11 -11.48 10.80
CA HIS A 152 -6.42 -12.74 11.08
C HIS A 152 -7.30 -13.96 10.78
N ARG A 153 -8.58 -13.92 11.14
CA ARG A 153 -9.54 -14.98 10.84
C ARG A 153 -9.69 -15.22 9.34
N LEU A 154 -9.76 -14.13 8.56
CA LEU A 154 -10.02 -14.17 7.12
C LEU A 154 -8.74 -14.40 6.28
N ILE A 155 -7.56 -14.17 6.85
CA ILE A 155 -6.26 -14.40 6.20
C ILE A 155 -5.35 -15.20 7.16
N PRO A 156 -5.70 -16.46 7.49
CA PRO A 156 -5.04 -17.22 8.55
C PRO A 156 -3.53 -17.45 8.32
N ASP A 157 -3.10 -17.56 7.06
CA ASP A 157 -1.70 -17.78 6.69
C ASP A 157 -0.99 -16.49 6.23
N GLY A 158 -1.58 -15.32 6.48
CA GLY A 158 -0.96 -14.03 6.22
C GLY A 158 0.16 -13.71 7.21
N ARG A 159 1.23 -13.08 6.74
CA ARG A 159 2.30 -12.57 7.61
C ARG A 159 1.98 -11.12 7.98
N PHE A 160 1.21 -10.94 9.03
CA PHE A 160 0.84 -9.61 9.51
C PHE A 160 2.04 -8.87 10.10
N TYR A 161 2.11 -7.56 9.82
CA TYR A 161 3.02 -6.68 10.54
C TYR A 161 2.60 -6.55 11.99
N SER A 162 3.58 -6.34 12.88
CA SER A 162 3.36 -6.26 14.33
C SER A 162 2.45 -5.12 14.74
N GLN A 163 2.35 -4.08 13.91
CA GLN A 163 1.56 -2.89 14.19
C GLN A 163 0.53 -2.61 13.09
N SER A 164 -0.74 -2.64 13.46
CA SER A 164 -1.84 -2.06 12.68
C SER A 164 -1.94 -0.56 12.94
N LEU A 165 -2.31 0.21 11.92
CA LEU A 165 -2.44 1.65 12.04
C LEU A 165 -3.91 2.05 12.27
N TRP A 166 -4.15 2.77 13.35
CA TRP A 166 -5.45 3.31 13.69
C TRP A 166 -5.56 4.80 13.34
N ILE A 167 -6.46 5.13 12.42
CA ILE A 167 -6.81 6.50 12.04
C ILE A 167 -8.21 6.80 12.59
N ASN A 168 -8.30 7.78 13.48
CA ASN A 168 -9.55 8.22 14.10
C ASN A 168 -9.74 9.74 13.98
N ASN A 169 -10.87 10.26 14.46
CA ASN A 169 -11.17 11.68 14.34
C ASN A 169 -10.12 12.59 14.99
N SER A 170 -9.45 12.15 16.05
CA SER A 170 -8.45 12.97 16.77
C SER A 170 -7.11 13.05 16.04
N ASN A 171 -6.79 12.07 15.20
CA ASN A 171 -5.49 11.97 14.53
C ASN A 171 -5.55 12.06 13.00
N HIS A 172 -6.75 12.06 12.41
CA HIS A 172 -6.95 12.08 10.95
C HIS A 172 -6.21 13.24 10.26
N ALA A 173 -6.17 14.43 10.86
CA ALA A 173 -5.44 15.57 10.31
C ALA A 173 -3.91 15.37 10.26
N ARG A 174 -3.38 14.45 11.07
CA ARG A 174 -1.94 14.12 11.16
C ARG A 174 -1.60 12.80 10.45
N ARG A 175 -2.53 12.24 9.66
CA ARG A 175 -2.38 10.93 9.03
C ARG A 175 -1.08 10.77 8.22
N ASP A 176 -0.64 11.83 7.54
CA ASP A 176 0.58 11.77 6.71
C ASP A 176 1.83 11.51 7.55
N MET A 177 1.91 12.09 8.75
CA MET A 177 2.98 11.81 9.70
C MET A 177 2.88 10.39 10.24
N LEU A 178 1.67 9.94 10.58
CA LEU A 178 1.43 8.57 11.04
C LEU A 178 1.80 7.53 9.98
N PHE A 179 1.53 7.81 8.70
CA PHE A 179 1.96 6.94 7.59
C PHE A 179 3.47 6.88 7.50
N THR A 180 4.17 8.03 7.61
CA THR A 180 5.63 8.07 7.56
C THR A 180 6.22 7.16 8.64
N ASP A 181 5.74 7.28 9.88
CA ASP A 181 6.23 6.49 11.00
C ASP A 181 5.88 4.99 10.84
N TRP A 182 4.64 4.69 10.48
CA TRP A 182 4.19 3.32 10.27
C TRP A 182 4.93 2.64 9.11
N LEU A 183 5.13 3.33 7.98
CA LEU A 183 5.89 2.81 6.84
C LEU A 183 7.34 2.49 7.22
N GLN A 184 7.96 3.26 8.13
CA GLN A 184 9.30 2.94 8.65
C GLN A 184 9.30 1.61 9.43
N VAL A 185 8.25 1.36 10.24
CA VAL A 185 8.11 0.12 11.00
C VAL A 185 7.96 -1.07 10.05
N ILE A 186 6.96 -1.05 9.18
CA ILE A 186 6.66 -2.19 8.29
C ILE A 186 7.77 -2.45 7.26
N ASN A 187 8.49 -1.42 6.82
CA ASN A 187 9.63 -1.61 5.92
C ASN A 187 10.83 -2.25 6.62
N ARG A 188 11.05 -1.96 7.91
CA ARG A 188 12.07 -2.67 8.72
C ARG A 188 11.72 -4.14 8.91
N GLU A 189 10.47 -4.45 9.22
CA GLU A 189 9.98 -5.83 9.37
C GLU A 189 10.07 -6.64 8.08
N SER A 190 9.84 -6.00 6.93
CA SER A 190 10.03 -6.63 5.60
C SER A 190 11.49 -6.82 5.20
N GLY A 191 12.45 -6.31 5.96
CA GLY A 191 13.85 -6.24 5.55
C GLY A 191 14.10 -5.26 4.40
N ILE A 192 13.12 -4.44 4.04
CA ILE A 192 13.26 -3.38 3.05
C ILE A 192 13.97 -2.21 3.73
N ARG A 193 15.23 -1.98 3.39
CA ARG A 193 15.93 -0.75 3.79
C ARG A 193 15.32 0.41 3.01
N THR A 194 14.51 1.24 3.66
CA THR A 194 14.12 2.53 3.10
C THR A 194 15.36 3.41 3.07
N TYR A 195 15.88 3.66 1.88
CA TYR A 195 16.88 4.68 1.68
C TYR A 195 16.18 6.04 1.84
N ASN A 196 16.29 6.62 3.02
CA ASN A 196 15.76 7.96 3.31
C ASN A 196 16.67 8.98 2.60
N LYS A 197 16.32 9.31 1.36
CA LYS A 197 17.07 10.16 0.44
C LYS A 197 17.42 11.54 1.04
N GLN A 198 16.72 11.96 2.10
CA GLN A 198 16.89 13.29 2.71
C GLN A 198 17.76 13.33 3.96
N ARG A 199 17.97 12.19 4.67
CA ARG A 199 18.73 12.22 5.93
C ARG A 199 20.19 11.79 5.84
N ASN A 200 20.59 11.08 4.79
CA ASN A 200 21.94 10.51 4.66
C ASN A 200 22.57 10.74 3.29
N ALA A 201 22.14 11.75 2.52
CA ALA A 201 22.91 12.15 1.36
C ALA A 201 24.28 12.64 1.87
N PRO A 202 25.39 12.09 1.37
CA PRO A 202 26.71 12.59 1.76
C PRO A 202 26.77 14.07 1.42
N LYS A 203 27.06 14.88 2.42
CA LYS A 203 27.27 16.32 2.22
C LYS A 203 28.53 16.51 1.40
N GLY A 204 28.47 17.37 0.41
CA GLY A 204 29.62 17.66 -0.45
C GLY A 204 29.31 17.52 -1.93
N ILE A 205 30.32 17.75 -2.73
CA ILE A 205 30.24 17.71 -4.19
C ILE A 205 30.94 16.44 -4.69
N TYR A 206 30.28 15.70 -5.57
CA TYR A 206 30.78 14.43 -6.10
C TYR A 206 30.64 14.38 -7.61
N ASN A 207 31.58 13.73 -8.30
CA ASN A 207 31.43 13.38 -9.70
C ASN A 207 30.49 12.14 -9.85
N LEU A 208 30.19 11.80 -11.11
CA LEU A 208 29.30 10.64 -11.40
C LEU A 208 29.91 9.28 -11.00
N ASN A 209 31.23 9.21 -10.75
CA ASN A 209 31.93 8.02 -10.28
C ASN A 209 31.93 7.91 -8.75
N GLY A 210 31.30 8.87 -8.05
CA GLY A 210 31.23 8.89 -6.59
C GLY A 210 32.47 9.46 -5.89
N GLN A 211 33.41 10.05 -6.63
CA GLN A 211 34.60 10.70 -6.06
C GLN A 211 34.22 12.11 -5.59
N GLN A 212 34.65 12.46 -4.37
CA GLN A 212 34.42 13.80 -3.82
C GLN A 212 35.27 14.83 -4.52
N LEU A 213 34.65 15.94 -4.88
CA LEU A 213 35.31 17.09 -5.51
C LEU A 213 35.45 18.21 -4.50
N PRO A 214 36.56 18.95 -4.51
CA PRO A 214 36.79 20.09 -3.62
C PRO A 214 35.86 21.27 -3.94
N GLN A 215 35.41 21.39 -5.19
CA GLN A 215 34.47 22.42 -5.66
C GLN A 215 33.67 21.90 -6.88
N ALA A 216 32.56 22.58 -7.22
CA ALA A 216 31.76 22.26 -8.39
C ALA A 216 32.60 22.43 -9.68
N PRO A 217 32.53 21.48 -10.63
CA PRO A 217 33.26 21.59 -11.89
C PRO A 217 32.78 22.83 -12.68
N GLU A 218 33.64 23.36 -13.53
CA GLU A 218 33.30 24.52 -14.38
C GLU A 218 32.16 24.20 -15.35
N HIS A 219 32.05 22.95 -15.78
CA HIS A 219 31.00 22.45 -16.66
C HIS A 219 30.76 20.95 -16.43
N GLY A 220 29.57 20.49 -16.85
CA GLY A 220 29.20 19.08 -16.78
C GLY A 220 28.23 18.74 -15.66
N ILE A 221 28.10 17.43 -15.38
CA ILE A 221 27.15 16.89 -14.39
C ILE A 221 27.90 16.54 -13.11
N TYR A 222 27.36 16.96 -11.98
CA TYR A 222 27.86 16.61 -10.65
C TYR A 222 26.71 16.41 -9.65
N ILE A 223 27.01 15.86 -8.49
CA ILE A 223 26.08 15.65 -7.39
C ILE A 223 26.51 16.55 -6.22
N GLU A 224 25.62 17.41 -5.75
CA GLU A 224 25.86 18.24 -4.58
C GLU A 224 24.78 17.97 -3.54
N ASP A 225 25.19 17.56 -2.35
CA ASP A 225 24.31 17.18 -1.25
C ASP A 225 23.22 16.16 -1.66
N GLY A 226 23.60 15.20 -2.51
CA GLY A 226 22.72 14.16 -3.04
C GLY A 226 21.81 14.60 -4.19
N VAL A 227 21.92 15.84 -4.67
CA VAL A 227 21.14 16.37 -5.79
C VAL A 227 21.99 16.46 -7.05
N LYS A 228 21.50 15.89 -8.15
CA LYS A 228 22.14 16.01 -9.47
C LYS A 228 22.03 17.45 -9.97
N LYS A 229 23.17 18.06 -10.29
CA LYS A 229 23.28 19.40 -10.91
C LYS A 229 23.98 19.34 -12.24
N VAL A 230 23.67 20.29 -13.09
CA VAL A 230 24.29 20.47 -14.42
C VAL A 230 24.80 21.91 -14.51
N LYS A 231 26.07 22.07 -14.90
CA LYS A 231 26.65 23.37 -15.19
C LYS A 231 26.95 23.42 -16.69
N ILE A 232 26.35 24.39 -17.38
CA ILE A 232 26.45 24.57 -18.83
C ILE A 232 27.47 25.69 -19.09
N TYR A 233 28.17 25.64 -20.20
CA TYR A 233 28.97 26.76 -20.68
C TYR A 233 28.08 28.00 -20.88
N ASN A 234 28.47 29.13 -20.38
CA ASN A 234 27.97 30.44 -20.81
C ASN A 234 28.90 30.98 -21.88
#